data_ca6b91f67e93b23c6634588e455f4a92
#
_entry.id   ca6b91f67e93b23c6634588e455f4a92
#
_cell.length_a   1.000
_cell.length_b   1.000
_cell.length_c   1.000
_cell.angle_alpha   90.00
_cell.angle_beta   90.00
_cell.angle_gamma   90.00
#
_symmetry.space_group_name_H-M   'P 1'
#
loop_
_entity.id
_entity.type
_entity.pdbx_description
1 polymer ?
#
loop_
_entity_poly.entity_id
_entity_poly.type
_entity_poly.pdbx_seq_one_letter_code
_entity_poly.pdbx_strand_id
1 'polypeptide(L)'
;MPTMPTPAFTKLTRSLLALLFAIATTAAVAQERQRRETPPTDPQHQGEQQQGAQRGEQRQPQRPQGERQQGEGQSVLRLLPPDSVTQHTVDTPAGKIDYTATAGTLPLYDPSGERTAAIFYTAYVANGTDTAKRPVTFVFNGGPGAASAFLNLGLVGPRIAVFGMSNRDAAATRLEDNPHTWLAFTDLVLVDPVGSGWSKPAKADGGNAFWGVRRDAESMAKTIALYVANNNRATSPKYILGESYGGFRAAKVARALQRDQGIAISGIVMVSPLLEGALTFGGTRFALGAALQLPSLAAAELERKGTFSKETLAEAERFALNDYLTTLAGPAPTGDAGRAFYARVAQISGLPEDVVTKSRGFIRDAYVKNLRSGDGKIVSRYDATFAVTDPFPEQENARGPDPLLDGVVRAYGGTFAAYARDELGFKTEMTYVLLASDISGKWDWGEGSGRTSASVSEDLRVQFSLEPSFRLLIAHGFSDMVTPYAASRYVLDHLPPIGDPARAQLKLYRGGHMFYLDADSRRAFSAEAKAFYQEP
;
A
#
# COMPACT_ATOMS: atom_id res chain seq x y z
N MET A 1 27.34 39.01 -54.79
CA MET A 1 27.95 39.04 -53.45
C MET A 1 27.22 40.07 -52.62
N PRO A 2 26.40 39.69 -51.67
CA PRO A 2 25.92 40.57 -50.61
C PRO A 2 26.50 40.14 -49.30
N THR A 3 26.84 41.10 -48.48
CA THR A 3 27.49 41.10 -47.18
C THR A 3 26.62 40.59 -46.07
N MET A 4 27.19 39.72 -45.19
CA MET A 4 26.57 39.26 -43.93
C MET A 4 26.66 40.36 -42.85
N PRO A 5 25.68 40.47 -41.95
CA PRO A 5 25.80 41.25 -40.75
C PRO A 5 26.29 40.41 -39.58
N THR A 6 27.20 40.95 -38.80
CA THR A 6 27.75 40.45 -37.53
C THR A 6 26.72 40.45 -36.39
N PRO A 7 26.76 39.48 -35.44
CA PRO A 7 25.83 39.44 -34.30
C PRO A 7 26.32 40.30 -33.15
N ALA A 8 25.38 41.03 -32.57
CA ALA A 8 25.54 41.77 -31.31
C ALA A 8 25.48 40.82 -30.09
N PHE A 9 26.61 40.49 -29.54
CA PHE A 9 26.75 39.94 -28.18
C PHE A 9 27.25 41.08 -27.28
N THR A 10 26.40 41.59 -26.42
CA THR A 10 26.77 42.30 -25.16
C THR A 10 25.53 42.97 -24.55
N LYS A 11 24.77 42.26 -23.73
CA LYS A 11 23.86 42.84 -22.67
C LYS A 11 23.24 41.82 -21.74
N LEU A 12 23.66 40.54 -21.72
CA LEU A 12 23.05 39.52 -20.86
C LEU A 12 23.84 39.17 -19.59
N THR A 13 25.03 39.70 -19.38
CA THR A 13 25.91 39.32 -18.27
C THR A 13 25.81 40.24 -17.02
N ARG A 14 25.05 41.32 -17.08
CA ARG A 14 24.89 42.22 -15.89
C ARG A 14 23.64 41.96 -15.06
N SER A 15 22.67 41.20 -15.52
CA SER A 15 21.42 40.92 -14.76
C SER A 15 21.50 39.64 -13.90
N LEU A 16 22.43 38.73 -14.13
CA LEU A 16 22.60 37.53 -13.32
C LEU A 16 23.38 37.75 -12.01
N LEU A 17 24.24 38.76 -11.92
CA LEU A 17 25.00 39.06 -10.68
C LEU A 17 24.19 39.81 -9.65
N ALA A 18 23.12 40.52 -10.02
CA ALA A 18 22.25 41.24 -9.10
C ALA A 18 21.23 40.29 -8.41
N LEU A 19 20.89 39.14 -9.00
CA LEU A 19 19.95 38.17 -8.44
C LEU A 19 20.59 37.24 -7.39
N LEU A 20 21.90 36.98 -7.49
CA LEU A 20 22.65 36.19 -6.51
C LEU A 20 22.99 36.91 -5.22
N PHE A 21 23.01 38.26 -5.21
CA PHE A 21 23.25 39.06 -4.01
C PHE A 21 21.97 39.30 -3.19
N ALA A 22 20.77 39.17 -3.78
CA ALA A 22 19.50 39.34 -3.09
C ALA A 22 19.08 38.07 -2.31
N ILE A 23 19.60 36.88 -2.68
CA ILE A 23 19.28 35.62 -2.01
C ILE A 23 20.16 35.37 -0.77
N ALA A 24 21.37 35.97 -0.73
CA ALA A 24 22.28 35.83 0.40
C ALA A 24 21.92 36.71 1.61
N THR A 25 21.16 37.79 1.42
CA THR A 25 20.75 38.69 2.50
C THR A 25 19.47 38.26 3.20
N THR A 26 18.62 37.44 2.60
CA THR A 26 17.41 36.92 3.25
C THR A 26 17.66 35.72 4.17
N ALA A 27 18.73 34.98 3.98
CA ALA A 27 19.09 33.85 4.85
C ALA A 27 19.73 34.31 6.19
N ALA A 28 20.43 35.45 6.23
CA ALA A 28 21.08 35.97 7.43
C ALA A 28 20.06 36.57 8.43
N VAL A 29 18.93 37.12 7.96
CA VAL A 29 17.89 37.74 8.81
C VAL A 29 16.98 36.69 9.45
N ALA A 30 16.84 35.49 8.85
CA ALA A 30 16.04 34.41 9.44
C ALA A 30 16.75 33.70 10.60
N GLN A 31 18.08 33.69 10.62
CA GLN A 31 18.86 33.04 11.67
C GLN A 31 18.99 33.88 12.96
N GLU A 32 18.80 35.18 12.87
CA GLU A 32 18.87 36.11 14.04
C GLU A 32 17.53 36.24 14.76
N ARG A 33 16.40 35.88 14.14
CA ARG A 33 15.08 35.88 14.80
C ARG A 33 14.82 34.65 15.69
N GLN A 34 15.51 33.52 15.47
CA GLN A 34 15.37 32.34 16.32
C GLN A 34 16.15 32.37 17.63
N ARG A 35 16.97 33.41 17.88
CA ARG A 35 17.75 33.55 19.12
C ARG A 35 17.12 34.42 20.21
N ARG A 36 15.90 34.94 20.00
CA ARG A 36 15.31 35.94 20.92
C ARG A 36 14.02 35.51 21.64
N GLU A 37 13.61 34.26 21.56
CA GLU A 37 12.41 33.83 22.30
C GLU A 37 12.71 32.61 23.18
N THR A 38 13.33 32.88 24.33
CA THR A 38 13.25 32.03 25.52
C THR A 38 12.98 32.90 26.71
N PRO A 39 11.90 32.69 27.49
CA PRO A 39 11.62 33.48 28.71
C PRO A 39 12.55 33.03 29.84
N PRO A 40 12.88 33.97 30.79
CA PRO A 40 13.76 33.68 31.92
C PRO A 40 13.02 32.91 33.03
N THR A 41 13.65 31.85 33.54
CA THR A 41 13.28 31.21 34.79
C THR A 41 13.85 32.00 35.97
N ASP A 42 12.97 32.38 36.91
CA ASP A 42 13.27 33.07 38.14
C ASP A 42 13.72 32.09 39.23
N PRO A 43 14.76 32.43 40.05
CA PRO A 43 15.20 31.59 41.16
C PRO A 43 14.73 32.18 42.49
N GLN A 44 14.11 31.40 43.36
CA GLN A 44 14.16 31.63 44.81
C GLN A 44 13.48 30.49 45.57
N HIS A 45 14.21 29.72 46.39
CA HIS A 45 14.19 29.81 47.84
C HIS A 45 15.30 28.97 48.45
N GLN A 46 16.19 29.65 49.15
CA GLN A 46 17.12 29.13 50.16
C GLN A 46 16.41 29.01 51.53
N GLY A 47 16.86 28.11 52.36
CA GLY A 47 16.59 28.07 53.80
C GLY A 47 16.99 26.70 54.32
N GLU A 48 18.20 26.56 54.80
CA GLU A 48 18.72 26.54 56.18
C GLU A 48 18.32 25.33 56.99
N GLN A 49 19.25 24.58 57.41
CA GLN A 49 20.14 24.35 58.58
C GLN A 49 19.69 23.03 59.26
N GLN A 50 20.43 22.19 59.93
CA GLN A 50 21.71 22.16 60.59
C GLN A 50 22.05 20.72 61.05
N GLN A 51 23.33 20.41 61.04
CA GLN A 51 24.11 19.67 62.04
C GLN A 51 23.66 18.32 62.67
N GLY A 52 24.53 17.35 62.55
CA GLY A 52 24.96 16.67 63.76
C GLY A 52 25.18 15.17 63.68
N ALA A 53 26.44 14.77 63.84
CA ALA A 53 26.97 13.66 64.55
C ALA A 53 27.57 12.48 63.77
N GLN A 54 28.89 12.42 63.89
CA GLN A 54 29.78 11.30 63.64
C GLN A 54 29.41 10.07 64.46
N ARG A 55 29.54 8.87 63.88
CA ARG A 55 30.27 7.72 64.48
C ARG A 55 30.16 6.47 63.62
N GLY A 56 31.28 5.77 63.46
CA GLY A 56 31.35 4.32 63.40
C GLY A 56 31.75 3.73 62.05
N GLU A 57 33.05 3.68 61.77
CA GLU A 57 33.60 2.74 60.78
C GLU A 57 33.28 1.29 61.20
N GLN A 58 32.61 0.54 60.32
CA GLN A 58 32.75 -0.91 60.23
C GLN A 58 32.94 -1.29 58.78
N ARG A 59 34.18 -1.66 58.45
CA ARG A 59 34.57 -2.31 57.20
C ARG A 59 33.82 -3.65 57.07
N GLN A 60 32.94 -3.77 56.08
CA GLN A 60 32.50 -5.04 55.55
C GLN A 60 33.27 -5.41 54.30
N PRO A 61 33.57 -6.71 54.07
CA PRO A 61 34.45 -7.17 52.99
C PRO A 61 33.79 -6.92 51.62
N GLN A 62 34.58 -6.31 50.71
CA GLN A 62 34.24 -6.18 49.31
C GLN A 62 34.06 -7.58 48.69
N ARG A 63 32.82 -7.92 48.30
CA ARG A 63 32.58 -9.01 47.36
C ARG A 63 33.13 -8.59 46.00
N PRO A 64 33.70 -9.52 45.19
CA PRO A 64 34.14 -9.22 43.84
C PRO A 64 32.97 -8.68 43.05
N GLN A 65 33.15 -7.55 42.39
CA GLN A 65 32.26 -7.08 41.34
C GLN A 65 32.30 -8.14 40.22
N GLY A 66 31.35 -9.08 40.27
CA GLY A 66 31.02 -9.87 39.12
C GLY A 66 30.70 -8.92 37.97
N GLU A 67 31.33 -9.16 36.84
CA GLU A 67 31.03 -8.57 35.56
C GLU A 67 29.50 -8.44 35.43
N ARG A 68 28.98 -7.21 35.41
CA ARG A 68 27.64 -6.96 34.93
C ARG A 68 27.66 -7.40 33.46
N GLN A 69 27.27 -8.65 33.22
CA GLN A 69 26.72 -8.99 31.92
C GLN A 69 25.73 -7.89 31.57
N GLN A 70 26.09 -7.05 30.60
CA GLN A 70 25.16 -6.15 29.96
C GLN A 70 24.00 -7.03 29.54
N GLY A 71 22.88 -6.90 30.25
CA GLY A 71 21.65 -7.62 29.94
C GLY A 71 21.32 -7.29 28.50
N GLU A 72 21.42 -8.27 27.62
CA GLU A 72 20.75 -8.26 26.32
C GLU A 72 19.30 -7.85 26.60
N GLY A 73 18.93 -6.62 26.21
CA GLY A 73 17.57 -6.13 26.33
C GLY A 73 16.68 -7.18 25.67
N GLN A 74 15.78 -7.80 26.46
CA GLN A 74 15.04 -8.98 26.03
C GLN A 74 14.21 -8.60 24.78
N SER A 75 14.74 -8.92 23.60
CA SER A 75 14.09 -8.64 22.33
C SER A 75 12.69 -9.28 22.30
N VAL A 76 11.69 -8.53 21.80
CA VAL A 76 10.34 -9.04 21.57
C VAL A 76 10.34 -10.30 20.70
N LEU A 77 11.41 -10.54 19.93
CA LEU A 77 11.55 -11.70 19.06
C LEU A 77 11.58 -13.05 19.80
N ARG A 78 11.87 -13.07 21.10
CA ARG A 78 11.77 -14.28 21.94
C ARG A 78 10.35 -14.83 22.11
N LEU A 79 9.34 -13.99 21.84
CA LEU A 79 7.93 -14.38 21.90
C LEU A 79 7.46 -15.08 20.61
N LEU A 80 8.27 -15.06 19.55
CA LEU A 80 7.99 -15.78 18.32
C LEU A 80 8.31 -17.26 18.51
N PRO A 81 7.37 -18.18 18.25
CA PRO A 81 7.62 -19.62 18.36
C PRO A 81 8.49 -20.10 17.19
N PRO A 82 9.01 -21.34 17.27
CA PRO A 82 9.56 -22.02 16.12
C PRO A 82 8.54 -22.14 14.99
N ASP A 83 9.02 -22.34 13.76
CA ASP A 83 8.16 -22.60 12.61
C ASP A 83 7.27 -23.81 12.86
N SER A 84 5.98 -23.67 12.52
CA SER A 84 5.00 -24.74 12.57
C SER A 84 4.72 -25.25 11.17
N VAL A 85 4.69 -26.57 11.00
CA VAL A 85 4.40 -27.25 9.72
C VAL A 85 3.22 -28.18 9.93
N THR A 86 2.15 -27.98 9.17
CA THR A 86 0.89 -28.71 9.28
C THR A 86 0.42 -29.23 7.92
N GLN A 87 -0.38 -30.32 7.92
CA GLN A 87 -0.93 -30.93 6.69
C GLN A 87 -2.42 -30.62 6.60
N HIS A 88 -2.86 -30.24 5.42
CA HIS A 88 -4.24 -29.83 5.17
C HIS A 88 -4.72 -30.30 3.80
N THR A 89 -6.03 -30.21 3.61
CA THR A 89 -6.71 -30.42 2.34
C THR A 89 -7.69 -29.26 2.12
N VAL A 90 -7.82 -28.80 0.88
CA VAL A 90 -8.84 -27.82 0.48
C VAL A 90 -9.65 -28.37 -0.68
N ASP A 91 -10.97 -28.19 -0.62
CA ASP A 91 -11.89 -28.57 -1.69
C ASP A 91 -11.97 -27.47 -2.75
N THR A 92 -11.77 -27.85 -4.02
CA THR A 92 -11.90 -26.96 -5.18
C THR A 92 -12.82 -27.59 -6.23
N PRO A 93 -13.36 -26.80 -7.18
CA PRO A 93 -14.14 -27.34 -8.30
C PRO A 93 -13.39 -28.37 -9.16
N ALA A 94 -12.06 -28.33 -9.15
CA ALA A 94 -11.19 -29.27 -9.88
C ALA A 94 -10.82 -30.52 -9.06
N GLY A 95 -11.27 -30.61 -7.80
CA GLY A 95 -10.95 -31.70 -6.88
C GLY A 95 -10.24 -31.22 -5.62
N LYS A 96 -9.85 -32.17 -4.78
CA LYS A 96 -9.12 -31.91 -3.53
C LYS A 96 -7.65 -31.60 -3.80
N ILE A 97 -7.11 -30.66 -3.05
CA ILE A 97 -5.69 -30.32 -3.05
C ILE A 97 -5.15 -30.57 -1.64
N ASP A 98 -4.30 -31.59 -1.50
CA ASP A 98 -3.52 -31.79 -0.27
C ASP A 98 -2.33 -30.86 -0.28
N TYR A 99 -2.07 -30.19 0.84
CA TYR A 99 -1.00 -29.21 0.93
C TYR A 99 -0.33 -29.19 2.31
N THR A 100 0.91 -28.75 2.31
CA THR A 100 1.66 -28.43 3.52
C THR A 100 1.56 -26.95 3.77
N ALA A 101 1.15 -26.56 4.99
CA ALA A 101 1.16 -25.20 5.46
C ALA A 101 2.31 -24.98 6.44
N THR A 102 3.11 -23.94 6.23
CA THR A 102 4.14 -23.50 7.16
C THR A 102 3.80 -22.10 7.65
N ALA A 103 3.73 -21.91 8.97
CA ALA A 103 3.69 -20.60 9.60
C ALA A 103 4.97 -20.40 10.40
N GLY A 104 5.78 -19.40 10.05
CA GLY A 104 7.12 -19.27 10.62
C GLY A 104 7.74 -17.91 10.43
N THR A 105 9.03 -17.79 10.77
CA THR A 105 9.79 -16.55 10.67
C THR A 105 11.14 -16.73 10.00
N LEU A 106 11.48 -15.78 9.10
CA LEU A 106 12.81 -15.67 8.51
C LEU A 106 13.60 -14.56 9.22
N PRO A 107 14.79 -14.84 9.75
CA PRO A 107 15.64 -13.84 10.38
C PRO A 107 16.36 -12.98 9.34
N LEU A 108 16.39 -11.67 9.55
CA LEU A 108 17.26 -10.76 8.81
C LEU A 108 18.46 -10.38 9.67
N TYR A 109 19.62 -10.30 9.04
CA TYR A 109 20.89 -9.95 9.67
C TYR A 109 21.51 -8.76 8.95
N ASP A 110 22.22 -7.93 9.68
CA ASP A 110 23.09 -6.90 9.13
C ASP A 110 24.46 -7.48 8.68
N PRO A 111 25.32 -6.66 8.06
CA PRO A 111 26.65 -7.12 7.62
C PRO A 111 27.58 -7.57 8.77
N SER A 112 27.31 -7.19 10.02
CA SER A 112 28.07 -7.65 11.20
C SER A 112 27.61 -9.02 11.70
N GLY A 113 26.49 -9.55 11.16
CA GLY A 113 25.88 -10.79 11.61
C GLY A 113 24.91 -10.61 12.79
N GLU A 114 24.58 -9.36 13.19
CA GLU A 114 23.58 -9.09 14.22
C GLU A 114 22.18 -9.25 13.62
N ARG A 115 21.28 -9.95 14.32
CA ARG A 115 19.88 -10.09 13.91
C ARG A 115 19.16 -8.74 14.02
N THR A 116 18.61 -8.26 12.90
CA THR A 116 17.95 -6.95 12.82
C THR A 116 16.42 -7.04 12.82
N ALA A 117 15.86 -8.16 12.33
CA ALA A 117 14.41 -8.39 12.31
C ALA A 117 14.08 -9.88 12.26
N ALA A 118 12.80 -10.20 12.50
CA ALA A 118 12.15 -11.44 12.12
C ALA A 118 10.97 -11.14 11.21
N ILE A 119 10.91 -11.78 10.06
CA ILE A 119 9.86 -11.64 9.09
C ILE A 119 8.94 -12.84 9.18
N PHE A 120 7.71 -12.61 9.62
CA PHE A 120 6.68 -13.64 9.64
C PHE A 120 6.16 -13.91 8.24
N TYR A 121 5.93 -15.19 7.96
CA TYR A 121 5.31 -15.64 6.71
C TYR A 121 4.39 -16.84 6.94
N THR A 122 3.43 -17.02 6.03
CA THR A 122 2.71 -18.27 5.84
C THR A 122 2.99 -18.80 4.44
N ALA A 123 3.36 -20.06 4.33
CA ALA A 123 3.55 -20.72 3.04
C ALA A 123 2.57 -21.87 2.88
N TYR A 124 1.96 -21.98 1.70
CA TYR A 124 1.11 -23.10 1.31
C TYR A 124 1.71 -23.75 0.08
N VAL A 125 2.08 -25.02 0.20
CA VAL A 125 2.76 -25.79 -0.84
C VAL A 125 1.92 -27.04 -1.17
N ALA A 126 1.48 -27.17 -2.42
CA ALA A 126 0.70 -28.32 -2.85
C ALA A 126 1.56 -29.58 -2.86
N ASN A 127 1.06 -30.65 -2.23
CA ASN A 127 1.76 -31.93 -2.11
C ASN A 127 1.81 -32.67 -3.46
N GLY A 128 2.83 -33.50 -3.64
CA GLY A 128 2.95 -34.36 -4.82
C GLY A 128 3.26 -33.61 -6.13
N THR A 129 3.69 -32.36 -6.07
CA THR A 129 4.03 -31.54 -7.25
C THR A 129 5.55 -31.41 -7.43
N ASP A 130 5.99 -31.24 -8.69
CA ASP A 130 7.39 -30.93 -9.00
C ASP A 130 7.66 -29.45 -8.69
N THR A 131 8.30 -29.19 -7.56
CA THR A 131 8.61 -27.82 -7.11
C THR A 131 9.51 -27.06 -8.09
N ALA A 132 10.30 -27.74 -8.91
CA ALA A 132 11.15 -27.08 -9.92
C ALA A 132 10.34 -26.43 -11.04
N LYS A 133 9.19 -27.00 -11.39
CA LYS A 133 8.31 -26.54 -12.47
C LYS A 133 7.14 -25.72 -11.97
N ARG A 134 6.71 -25.97 -10.72
CA ARG A 134 5.56 -25.30 -10.13
C ARG A 134 5.90 -23.87 -9.76
N PRO A 135 5.09 -22.87 -10.17
CA PRO A 135 5.29 -21.48 -9.77
C PRO A 135 5.25 -21.32 -8.25
N VAL A 136 5.98 -20.33 -7.75
CA VAL A 136 5.87 -19.81 -6.39
C VAL A 136 5.55 -18.33 -6.44
N THR A 137 4.51 -17.91 -5.69
CA THR A 137 4.04 -16.53 -5.63
C THR A 137 4.28 -15.96 -4.24
N PHE A 138 5.07 -14.88 -4.18
CA PHE A 138 5.27 -14.08 -2.98
C PHE A 138 4.22 -12.99 -2.90
N VAL A 139 3.48 -12.93 -1.79
CA VAL A 139 2.28 -12.12 -1.64
C VAL A 139 2.47 -11.03 -0.60
N PHE A 140 2.14 -9.78 -0.94
CA PHE A 140 2.25 -8.61 -0.08
C PHE A 140 0.98 -7.78 -0.10
N ASN A 141 0.49 -7.37 1.07
CA ASN A 141 -0.45 -6.26 1.14
C ASN A 141 0.29 -4.91 1.21
N GLY A 142 -0.47 -3.82 1.16
CA GLY A 142 0.04 -2.46 1.02
C GLY A 142 0.10 -1.66 2.30
N GLY A 143 -0.65 -0.61 2.37
CA GLY A 143 -0.65 0.42 3.40
C GLY A 143 0.19 1.62 2.98
N PRO A 144 1.49 1.75 3.28
CA PRO A 144 2.38 0.79 3.97
C PRO A 144 1.95 0.51 5.42
N GLY A 145 2.28 -0.71 5.89
CA GLY A 145 1.95 -1.16 7.24
C GLY A 145 0.85 -2.25 7.31
N ALA A 146 0.32 -2.73 6.17
CA ALA A 146 -0.62 -3.83 6.12
C ALA A 146 0.08 -5.20 6.04
N ALA A 147 -0.42 -6.15 6.83
CA ALA A 147 -0.04 -7.55 6.82
C ALA A 147 -0.74 -8.31 5.68
N SER A 148 -0.19 -9.44 5.27
CA SER A 148 -0.64 -10.22 4.12
C SER A 148 -1.98 -10.96 4.31
N ALA A 149 -2.57 -10.92 5.51
CA ALA A 149 -3.83 -11.59 5.81
C ALA A 149 -5.02 -11.06 5.00
N PHE A 150 -4.99 -9.83 4.46
CA PHE A 150 -6.03 -9.34 3.55
C PHE A 150 -6.11 -10.21 2.29
N LEU A 151 -4.99 -10.40 1.59
CA LEU A 151 -4.95 -11.27 0.41
C LEU A 151 -5.05 -12.75 0.76
N ASN A 152 -4.53 -13.17 1.94
CA ASN A 152 -4.63 -14.55 2.40
C ASN A 152 -6.10 -14.97 2.55
N LEU A 153 -6.84 -14.28 3.43
CA LEU A 153 -8.21 -14.63 3.77
C LEU A 153 -9.26 -14.04 2.81
N GLY A 154 -8.86 -13.12 1.93
CA GLY A 154 -9.78 -12.46 1.01
C GLY A 154 -9.73 -12.98 -0.43
N LEU A 155 -8.58 -13.54 -0.86
CA LEU A 155 -8.38 -13.86 -2.27
C LEU A 155 -7.67 -15.20 -2.49
N VAL A 156 -6.39 -15.31 -2.09
CA VAL A 156 -5.51 -16.36 -2.64
C VAL A 156 -5.36 -17.59 -1.77
N GLY A 157 -5.50 -17.45 -0.45
CA GLY A 157 -5.24 -18.55 0.51
C GLY A 157 -6.21 -19.71 0.38
N PRO A 158 -5.91 -20.85 1.02
CA PRO A 158 -6.79 -22.01 1.00
C PRO A 158 -8.06 -21.84 1.83
N ARG A 159 -8.04 -20.89 2.79
CA ARG A 159 -9.21 -20.52 3.60
C ARG A 159 -9.65 -19.13 3.24
N ILE A 160 -10.95 -18.86 3.29
CA ILE A 160 -11.54 -17.56 3.02
C ILE A 160 -12.40 -17.09 4.18
N ALA A 161 -12.28 -15.81 4.52
CA ALA A 161 -13.13 -15.19 5.53
C ALA A 161 -14.46 -14.76 4.90
N VAL A 162 -15.55 -15.29 5.41
CA VAL A 162 -16.90 -14.96 5.01
C VAL A 162 -17.54 -14.13 6.13
N PHE A 163 -17.96 -12.92 5.78
CA PHE A 163 -18.66 -12.03 6.73
C PHE A 163 -20.06 -12.55 7.03
N GLY A 164 -20.59 -12.16 8.18
CA GLY A 164 -22.01 -12.36 8.51
C GLY A 164 -22.96 -11.67 7.52
N MET A 165 -24.26 -11.66 7.85
CA MET A 165 -25.29 -11.12 6.96
C MET A 165 -24.87 -9.82 6.26
N SER A 166 -24.95 -9.80 4.93
CA SER A 166 -24.71 -8.65 4.07
C SER A 166 -23.25 -8.17 3.95
N ASN A 167 -22.24 -9.01 4.19
CA ASN A 167 -20.82 -8.64 4.17
C ASN A 167 -20.46 -7.42 5.06
N ARG A 168 -21.23 -7.21 6.16
CA ARG A 168 -21.13 -6.02 7.02
C ARG A 168 -20.89 -6.34 8.48
N ASP A 169 -21.14 -7.59 8.90
CA ASP A 169 -20.99 -7.99 10.29
C ASP A 169 -19.64 -8.68 10.52
N ALA A 170 -18.66 -7.90 10.96
CA ALA A 170 -17.34 -8.40 11.29
C ALA A 170 -17.34 -9.38 12.48
N ALA A 171 -18.31 -9.24 13.41
CA ALA A 171 -18.42 -10.10 14.58
C ALA A 171 -18.88 -11.53 14.24
N ALA A 172 -19.57 -11.69 13.10
CA ALA A 172 -20.05 -12.99 12.62
C ALA A 172 -19.14 -13.57 11.50
N THR A 173 -17.88 -13.16 11.43
CA THR A 173 -16.93 -13.67 10.44
C THR A 173 -16.58 -15.13 10.75
N ARG A 174 -16.62 -15.98 9.74
CA ARG A 174 -16.20 -17.38 9.79
C ARG A 174 -15.24 -17.71 8.68
N LEU A 175 -14.43 -18.76 8.87
CA LEU A 175 -13.57 -19.32 7.83
C LEU A 175 -14.26 -20.47 7.11
N GLU A 176 -14.13 -20.45 5.79
CA GLU A 176 -14.56 -21.52 4.90
C GLU A 176 -13.42 -21.92 3.98
N ASP A 177 -13.52 -23.06 3.31
CA ASP A 177 -12.61 -23.41 2.24
C ASP A 177 -12.75 -22.42 1.09
N ASN A 178 -11.63 -22.02 0.51
CA ASN A 178 -11.62 -21.15 -0.66
C ASN A 178 -11.66 -22.00 -1.95
N PRO A 179 -12.81 -22.15 -2.62
CA PRO A 179 -12.89 -22.96 -3.83
C PRO A 179 -12.10 -22.36 -5.00
N HIS A 180 -11.68 -21.10 -4.88
CA HIS A 180 -10.92 -20.36 -5.90
C HIS A 180 -9.50 -20.03 -5.44
N THR A 181 -8.96 -20.80 -4.48
CA THR A 181 -7.59 -20.63 -4.00
C THR A 181 -6.59 -20.71 -5.14
N TRP A 182 -5.59 -19.83 -5.10
CA TRP A 182 -4.51 -19.84 -6.09
C TRP A 182 -3.55 -21.02 -5.90
N LEU A 183 -3.67 -21.72 -4.78
CA LEU A 183 -2.95 -22.98 -4.58
C LEU A 183 -3.27 -24.02 -5.69
N ALA A 184 -4.35 -23.85 -6.44
CA ALA A 184 -4.67 -24.67 -7.61
C ALA A 184 -3.63 -24.56 -8.76
N PHE A 185 -2.84 -23.48 -8.83
CA PHE A 185 -1.89 -23.27 -9.94
C PHE A 185 -0.51 -22.71 -9.52
N THR A 186 -0.34 -22.27 -8.29
CA THR A 186 0.94 -21.75 -7.75
C THR A 186 1.04 -22.10 -6.27
N ASP A 187 2.27 -22.28 -5.76
CA ASP A 187 2.48 -22.26 -4.33
C ASP A 187 2.51 -20.82 -3.83
N LEU A 188 2.12 -20.61 -2.58
CA LEU A 188 1.91 -19.28 -2.02
C LEU A 188 2.84 -19.04 -0.84
N VAL A 189 3.47 -17.89 -0.80
CA VAL A 189 4.26 -17.40 0.34
C VAL A 189 3.80 -15.99 0.68
N LEU A 190 2.96 -15.90 1.71
CA LEU A 190 2.41 -14.63 2.17
C LEU A 190 3.31 -14.05 3.24
N VAL A 191 3.82 -12.85 3.01
CA VAL A 191 4.87 -12.23 3.83
C VAL A 191 4.34 -10.96 4.47
N ASP A 192 4.54 -10.84 5.77
CA ASP A 192 4.25 -9.61 6.51
C ASP A 192 5.49 -8.71 6.54
N PRO A 193 5.46 -7.50 5.99
CA PRO A 193 6.58 -6.57 6.11
C PRO A 193 6.84 -6.14 7.54
N VAL A 194 8.06 -5.70 7.85
CA VAL A 194 8.47 -5.31 9.22
C VAL A 194 7.54 -4.27 9.83
N GLY A 195 6.98 -4.60 10.98
CA GLY A 195 6.04 -3.78 11.74
C GLY A 195 4.57 -4.15 11.52
N SER A 196 4.25 -4.96 10.50
CA SER A 196 2.92 -5.53 10.31
C SER A 196 2.88 -7.00 10.75
N GLY A 197 1.70 -7.53 10.95
CA GLY A 197 1.49 -8.90 11.41
C GLY A 197 2.28 -9.22 12.66
N TRP A 198 3.02 -10.31 12.61
CA TRP A 198 3.99 -10.70 13.63
C TRP A 198 5.44 -10.38 13.25
N SER A 199 5.68 -9.70 12.13
CA SER A 199 7.03 -9.25 11.75
C SER A 199 7.49 -8.09 12.61
N LYS A 200 8.64 -8.23 13.26
CA LYS A 200 9.15 -7.23 14.20
C LYS A 200 10.63 -6.93 13.97
N PRO A 201 11.06 -5.69 14.16
CA PRO A 201 12.48 -5.38 14.30
C PRO A 201 13.02 -5.97 15.61
N ALA A 202 14.29 -6.30 15.64
CA ALA A 202 14.93 -6.84 16.84
C ALA A 202 15.00 -5.84 17.99
N LYS A 203 15.18 -4.54 17.66
CA LYS A 203 15.17 -3.43 18.63
C LYS A 203 13.82 -2.71 18.57
N ALA A 204 13.30 -2.26 19.69
CA ALA A 204 11.97 -1.62 19.77
C ALA A 204 11.85 -0.36 18.88
N ASP A 205 12.93 0.39 18.71
CA ASP A 205 13.05 1.57 17.86
C ASP A 205 13.62 1.28 16.45
N GLY A 206 13.91 0.01 16.16
CA GLY A 206 14.56 -0.44 14.93
C GLY A 206 13.69 -0.35 13.66
N GLY A 207 12.43 0.03 13.77
CA GLY A 207 11.49 0.10 12.64
C GLY A 207 11.95 1.01 11.50
N ASN A 208 12.57 2.14 11.84
CA ASN A 208 13.05 3.11 10.85
C ASN A 208 14.10 2.53 9.88
N ALA A 209 14.77 1.43 10.23
CA ALA A 209 15.69 0.73 9.33
C ALA A 209 14.96 0.01 8.18
N PHE A 210 13.63 -0.14 8.26
CA PHE A 210 12.81 -0.88 7.31
C PHE A 210 11.71 -0.01 6.68
N TRP A 211 11.24 1.05 7.37
CA TRP A 211 10.09 1.85 6.94
C TRP A 211 10.47 2.92 5.92
N GLY A 212 10.53 2.52 4.67
CA GLY A 212 10.80 3.41 3.54
C GLY A 212 10.91 2.62 2.25
N VAL A 213 10.66 3.28 1.12
CA VAL A 213 10.54 2.63 -0.20
C VAL A 213 11.72 1.71 -0.49
N ARG A 214 12.96 2.20 -0.36
CA ARG A 214 14.15 1.43 -0.68
C ARG A 214 14.41 0.33 0.35
N ARG A 215 14.35 0.64 1.64
CA ARG A 215 14.66 -0.28 2.75
C ARG A 215 13.65 -1.43 2.83
N ASP A 216 12.37 -1.12 2.58
CA ASP A 216 11.30 -2.12 2.49
C ASP A 216 11.55 -3.07 1.32
N ALA A 217 11.84 -2.54 0.11
CA ALA A 217 12.12 -3.35 -1.06
C ALA A 217 13.35 -4.25 -0.87
N GLU A 218 14.45 -3.73 -0.34
CA GLU A 218 15.68 -4.49 -0.05
C GLU A 218 15.44 -5.60 0.99
N SER A 219 14.69 -5.30 2.07
CA SER A 219 14.38 -6.29 3.11
C SER A 219 13.45 -7.40 2.61
N MET A 220 12.45 -7.07 1.79
CA MET A 220 11.56 -8.06 1.19
C MET A 220 12.26 -8.89 0.11
N ALA A 221 13.14 -8.29 -0.69
CA ALA A 221 13.97 -9.03 -1.64
C ALA A 221 14.90 -10.03 -0.92
N LYS A 222 15.52 -9.62 0.18
CA LYS A 222 16.32 -10.54 1.01
C LYS A 222 15.49 -11.67 1.60
N THR A 223 14.28 -11.37 2.08
CA THR A 223 13.34 -12.38 2.60
C THR A 223 12.97 -13.40 1.53
N ILE A 224 12.65 -12.96 0.31
CA ILE A 224 12.38 -13.85 -0.82
C ILE A 224 13.59 -14.72 -1.15
N ALA A 225 14.78 -14.13 -1.21
CA ALA A 225 16.02 -14.86 -1.50
C ALA A 225 16.30 -15.96 -0.45
N LEU A 226 16.08 -15.66 0.83
CA LEU A 226 16.21 -16.64 1.92
C LEU A 226 15.18 -17.77 1.77
N TYR A 227 13.92 -17.45 1.49
CA TYR A 227 12.90 -18.47 1.27
C TYR A 227 13.23 -19.36 0.07
N VAL A 228 13.62 -18.76 -1.05
CA VAL A 228 14.00 -19.48 -2.28
C VAL A 228 15.16 -20.45 -2.03
N ALA A 229 16.18 -20.01 -1.30
CA ALA A 229 17.35 -20.84 -0.96
C ALA A 229 16.99 -21.99 0.00
N ASN A 230 16.25 -21.67 1.07
CA ASN A 230 15.93 -22.64 2.13
C ASN A 230 14.92 -23.71 1.68
N ASN A 231 14.13 -23.44 0.64
CA ASN A 231 13.04 -24.33 0.19
C ASN A 231 13.27 -24.90 -1.22
N ASN A 232 14.50 -24.85 -1.73
CA ASN A 232 14.89 -25.41 -3.05
C ASN A 232 14.04 -24.83 -4.21
N ARG A 233 13.71 -23.52 -4.18
CA ARG A 233 12.85 -22.87 -5.19
C ARG A 233 13.66 -22.08 -6.24
N ALA A 234 14.97 -22.34 -6.35
CA ALA A 234 15.83 -21.62 -7.30
C ALA A 234 15.35 -21.72 -8.76
N THR A 235 14.90 -22.91 -9.18
CA THR A 235 14.42 -23.19 -10.54
C THR A 235 12.94 -22.91 -10.76
N SER A 236 12.12 -22.76 -9.70
CA SER A 236 10.70 -22.45 -9.83
C SER A 236 10.47 -21.13 -10.57
N PRO A 237 9.46 -21.02 -11.44
CA PRO A 237 8.96 -19.72 -11.90
C PRO A 237 8.49 -18.90 -10.69
N LYS A 238 8.97 -17.66 -10.57
CA LYS A 238 8.70 -16.79 -9.42
C LYS A 238 7.81 -15.64 -9.81
N TYR A 239 6.74 -15.44 -9.04
CA TYR A 239 5.80 -14.35 -9.21
C TYR A 239 5.71 -13.53 -7.93
N ILE A 240 5.36 -12.24 -8.07
CA ILE A 240 5.02 -11.38 -6.94
C ILE A 240 3.59 -10.90 -7.12
N LEU A 241 2.77 -11.07 -6.07
CA LEU A 241 1.43 -10.50 -5.99
C LEU A 241 1.42 -9.38 -4.96
N GLY A 242 0.92 -8.21 -5.33
CA GLY A 242 0.83 -7.08 -4.42
C GLY A 242 -0.48 -6.31 -4.54
N GLU A 243 -1.07 -5.92 -3.39
CA GLU A 243 -2.26 -5.07 -3.35
C GLU A 243 -1.91 -3.65 -2.90
N SER A 244 -2.49 -2.63 -3.59
CA SER A 244 -2.34 -1.23 -3.19
C SER A 244 -0.86 -0.79 -3.23
N TYR A 245 -0.31 -0.26 -2.13
CA TYR A 245 1.13 -0.07 -1.96
C TYR A 245 1.92 -1.37 -2.14
N GLY A 246 1.31 -2.54 -1.90
CA GLY A 246 1.93 -3.85 -2.19
C GLY A 246 2.21 -4.08 -3.67
N GLY A 247 1.39 -3.52 -4.58
CA GLY A 247 1.68 -3.49 -6.01
C GLY A 247 2.90 -2.61 -6.33
N PHE A 248 2.98 -1.43 -5.72
CA PHE A 248 4.17 -0.57 -5.77
C PHE A 248 5.40 -1.30 -5.22
N ARG A 249 5.27 -1.93 -4.04
CA ARG A 249 6.31 -2.76 -3.42
C ARG A 249 6.76 -3.86 -4.37
N ALA A 250 5.84 -4.56 -5.04
CA ALA A 250 6.16 -5.66 -5.96
C ALA A 250 7.13 -5.24 -7.06
N ALA A 251 6.91 -4.09 -7.68
CA ALA A 251 7.83 -3.55 -8.70
C ALA A 251 9.20 -3.19 -8.11
N LYS A 252 9.24 -2.52 -6.95
CA LYS A 252 10.50 -2.18 -6.26
C LYS A 252 11.27 -3.42 -5.80
N VAL A 253 10.56 -4.43 -5.27
CA VAL A 253 11.15 -5.72 -4.84
C VAL A 253 11.71 -6.49 -6.04
N ALA A 254 11.01 -6.52 -7.17
CA ALA A 254 11.49 -7.16 -8.39
C ALA A 254 12.85 -6.57 -8.83
N ARG A 255 12.99 -5.24 -8.76
CA ARG A 255 14.26 -4.55 -9.07
C ARG A 255 15.35 -4.87 -8.04
N ALA A 256 15.01 -4.89 -6.75
CA ALA A 256 15.96 -5.25 -5.69
C ALA A 256 16.40 -6.73 -5.79
N LEU A 257 15.49 -7.66 -6.10
CA LEU A 257 15.81 -9.08 -6.34
C LEU A 257 16.82 -9.23 -7.47
N GLN A 258 16.59 -8.57 -8.60
CA GLN A 258 17.47 -8.64 -9.76
C GLN A 258 18.85 -8.03 -9.46
N ARG A 259 18.88 -6.82 -8.88
CA ARG A 259 20.11 -6.07 -8.64
C ARG A 259 20.95 -6.67 -7.51
N ASP A 260 20.29 -7.03 -6.39
CA ASP A 260 21.00 -7.31 -5.13
C ASP A 260 21.05 -8.81 -4.81
N GLN A 261 20.13 -9.62 -5.38
CA GLN A 261 20.03 -11.05 -5.07
C GLN A 261 20.27 -11.96 -6.30
N GLY A 262 20.39 -11.39 -7.50
CA GLY A 262 20.56 -12.18 -8.74
C GLY A 262 19.37 -13.08 -9.07
N ILE A 263 18.15 -12.71 -8.63
CA ILE A 263 16.93 -13.49 -8.83
C ILE A 263 16.02 -12.76 -9.82
N ALA A 264 15.75 -13.42 -10.96
CA ALA A 264 14.73 -12.97 -11.91
C ALA A 264 13.34 -13.46 -11.50
N ILE A 265 12.31 -12.70 -11.85
CA ILE A 265 10.90 -13.06 -11.67
C ILE A 265 10.19 -13.22 -13.01
N SER A 266 9.25 -14.17 -13.09
CA SER A 266 8.46 -14.46 -14.30
C SER A 266 7.35 -13.44 -14.51
N GLY A 267 6.79 -12.86 -13.42
CA GLY A 267 5.75 -11.85 -13.56
C GLY A 267 5.33 -11.23 -12.24
N ILE A 268 4.55 -10.14 -12.37
CA ILE A 268 3.90 -9.45 -11.27
C ILE A 268 2.40 -9.45 -11.49
N VAL A 269 1.64 -9.74 -10.44
CA VAL A 269 0.21 -9.50 -10.38
C VAL A 269 -0.06 -8.36 -9.39
N MET A 270 -0.82 -7.36 -9.79
CA MET A 270 -1.13 -6.21 -8.96
C MET A 270 -2.63 -6.06 -8.78
N VAL A 271 -3.08 -5.96 -7.54
CA VAL A 271 -4.47 -5.71 -7.16
C VAL A 271 -4.60 -4.26 -6.71
N SER A 272 -5.39 -3.48 -7.43
CA SER A 272 -5.65 -2.07 -7.09
C SER A 272 -4.36 -1.30 -6.74
N PRO A 273 -3.30 -1.33 -7.59
CA PRO A 273 -1.98 -0.85 -7.22
C PRO A 273 -1.88 0.67 -7.17
N LEU A 274 -0.97 1.17 -6.33
CA LEU A 274 -0.36 2.47 -6.48
C LEU A 274 0.76 2.36 -7.52
N LEU A 275 0.66 3.03 -8.67
CA LEU A 275 1.73 3.08 -9.67
C LEU A 275 2.43 4.44 -9.68
N GLU A 276 1.63 5.53 -9.69
CA GLU A 276 2.08 6.92 -9.73
C GLU A 276 1.36 7.75 -8.67
N GLY A 277 2.09 8.22 -7.68
CA GLY A 277 1.56 8.99 -6.56
C GLY A 277 0.96 10.32 -6.99
N ALA A 278 1.54 11.01 -7.97
CA ALA A 278 1.01 12.26 -8.51
C ALA A 278 -0.39 12.09 -9.11
N LEU A 279 -0.62 11.00 -9.85
CA LEU A 279 -1.91 10.69 -10.46
C LEU A 279 -2.94 10.24 -9.41
N THR A 280 -2.51 9.48 -8.42
CA THR A 280 -3.38 8.90 -7.40
C THR A 280 -3.77 9.91 -6.32
N PHE A 281 -2.82 10.69 -5.82
CA PHE A 281 -3.04 11.62 -4.70
C PHE A 281 -3.22 13.08 -5.13
N GLY A 282 -2.99 13.37 -6.40
CA GLY A 282 -3.06 14.73 -6.96
C GLY A 282 -4.47 15.23 -7.29
N GLY A 283 -5.50 14.38 -7.23
CA GLY A 283 -6.85 14.67 -7.74
C GLY A 283 -7.62 15.80 -7.05
N THR A 284 -7.10 16.36 -5.96
CA THR A 284 -7.66 17.54 -5.28
C THR A 284 -7.07 18.86 -5.77
N ARG A 285 -5.98 18.83 -6.55
CA ARG A 285 -5.23 20.03 -6.97
C ARG A 285 -4.85 20.04 -8.45
N PHE A 286 -4.71 18.88 -9.06
CA PHE A 286 -4.23 18.74 -10.43
C PHE A 286 -5.34 18.16 -11.31
N ALA A 287 -5.62 18.84 -12.42
CA ALA A 287 -6.69 18.50 -13.35
C ALA A 287 -6.61 17.05 -13.84
N LEU A 288 -5.42 16.55 -14.19
CA LEU A 288 -5.24 15.17 -14.64
C LEU A 288 -5.60 14.15 -13.55
N GLY A 289 -5.14 14.37 -12.32
CA GLY A 289 -5.50 13.48 -11.20
C GLY A 289 -7.01 13.46 -10.92
N ALA A 290 -7.68 14.59 -11.02
CA ALA A 290 -9.13 14.69 -10.89
C ALA A 290 -9.85 13.98 -12.05
N ALA A 291 -9.37 14.14 -13.29
CA ALA A 291 -9.91 13.48 -14.48
C ALA A 291 -9.78 11.96 -14.41
N LEU A 292 -8.64 11.44 -13.93
CA LEU A 292 -8.42 9.99 -13.74
C LEU A 292 -9.24 9.42 -12.57
N GLN A 293 -9.70 10.25 -11.63
CA GLN A 293 -10.60 9.84 -10.54
C GLN A 293 -12.05 9.72 -10.98
N LEU A 294 -12.53 10.61 -11.88
CA LEU A 294 -13.95 10.73 -12.23
C LEU A 294 -14.58 9.43 -12.75
N PRO A 295 -13.91 8.59 -13.56
CA PRO A 295 -14.48 7.33 -14.03
C PRO A 295 -14.89 6.37 -12.90
N SER A 296 -14.12 6.28 -11.81
CA SER A 296 -14.49 5.44 -10.65
C SER A 296 -15.72 5.97 -9.91
N LEU A 297 -15.87 7.31 -9.83
CA LEU A 297 -17.06 7.93 -9.24
C LEU A 297 -18.28 7.71 -10.12
N ALA A 298 -18.11 7.81 -11.44
CA ALA A 298 -19.16 7.53 -12.42
C ALA A 298 -19.62 6.07 -12.36
N ALA A 299 -18.69 5.12 -12.26
CA ALA A 299 -18.99 3.70 -12.14
C ALA A 299 -19.87 3.42 -10.92
N ALA A 300 -19.54 4.00 -9.77
CA ALA A 300 -20.33 3.85 -8.54
C ALA A 300 -21.74 4.43 -8.69
N GLU A 301 -21.88 5.58 -9.35
CA GLU A 301 -23.19 6.20 -9.59
C GLU A 301 -24.04 5.40 -10.60
N LEU A 302 -23.41 4.89 -11.66
CA LEU A 302 -24.08 4.03 -12.65
C LEU A 302 -24.56 2.72 -12.00
N GLU A 303 -23.76 2.10 -11.14
CA GLU A 303 -24.17 0.92 -10.37
C GLU A 303 -25.34 1.25 -9.42
N ARG A 304 -25.25 2.36 -8.70
CA ARG A 304 -26.31 2.82 -7.80
C ARG A 304 -27.65 3.04 -8.53
N LYS A 305 -27.59 3.52 -9.77
CA LYS A 305 -28.78 3.73 -10.64
C LYS A 305 -29.24 2.45 -11.35
N GLY A 306 -28.47 1.37 -11.31
CA GLY A 306 -28.74 0.15 -12.08
C GLY A 306 -28.56 0.32 -13.59
N THR A 307 -27.77 1.29 -14.01
CA THR A 307 -27.53 1.64 -15.43
C THR A 307 -26.07 1.41 -15.86
N PHE A 308 -25.31 0.69 -15.05
CA PHE A 308 -23.93 0.37 -15.38
C PHE A 308 -23.83 -0.52 -16.62
N SER A 309 -23.10 -0.04 -17.62
CA SER A 309 -22.65 -0.81 -18.77
C SER A 309 -21.27 -0.31 -19.22
N LYS A 310 -20.58 -1.06 -20.06
CA LYS A 310 -19.29 -0.62 -20.62
C LYS A 310 -19.44 0.65 -21.45
N GLU A 311 -20.57 0.80 -22.15
CA GLU A 311 -20.88 1.94 -23.00
C GLU A 311 -21.12 3.20 -22.16
N THR A 312 -21.95 3.11 -21.10
CA THR A 312 -22.23 4.26 -20.21
C THR A 312 -20.99 4.68 -19.44
N LEU A 313 -20.13 3.74 -19.03
CA LEU A 313 -18.85 4.06 -18.40
C LEU A 313 -17.89 4.74 -19.40
N ALA A 314 -17.81 4.25 -20.65
CA ALA A 314 -16.97 4.84 -21.69
C ALA A 314 -17.36 6.29 -22.02
N GLU A 315 -18.63 6.67 -21.89
CA GLU A 315 -19.07 8.07 -22.01
C GLU A 315 -18.47 8.93 -20.88
N ALA A 316 -18.52 8.44 -19.64
CA ALA A 316 -17.92 9.14 -18.50
C ALA A 316 -16.39 9.25 -18.63
N GLU A 317 -15.72 8.20 -19.11
CA GLU A 317 -14.27 8.19 -19.38
C GLU A 317 -13.90 9.24 -20.45
N ARG A 318 -14.66 9.32 -21.55
CA ARG A 318 -14.44 10.33 -22.58
C ARG A 318 -14.64 11.75 -22.05
N PHE A 319 -15.71 11.99 -21.29
CA PHE A 319 -15.93 13.29 -20.67
C PHE A 319 -14.79 13.65 -19.71
N ALA A 320 -14.33 12.70 -18.91
CA ALA A 320 -13.26 12.90 -17.93
C ALA A 320 -11.95 13.37 -18.59
N LEU A 321 -11.54 12.74 -19.69
CA LEU A 321 -10.27 13.03 -20.36
C LEU A 321 -10.35 14.18 -21.38
N ASN A 322 -11.53 14.64 -21.74
CA ASN A 322 -11.72 15.77 -22.66
C ASN A 322 -12.22 17.01 -21.91
N ASP A 323 -13.53 17.19 -21.84
CA ASP A 323 -14.15 18.42 -21.33
C ASP A 323 -13.83 18.70 -19.86
N TYR A 324 -13.84 17.65 -19.01
CA TYR A 324 -13.56 17.81 -17.58
C TYR A 324 -12.10 18.18 -17.33
N LEU A 325 -11.17 17.45 -17.95
CA LEU A 325 -9.73 17.72 -17.83
C LEU A 325 -9.38 19.14 -18.30
N THR A 326 -9.84 19.51 -19.50
CA THR A 326 -9.50 20.80 -20.12
C THR A 326 -10.13 21.97 -19.35
N THR A 327 -11.35 21.80 -18.85
CA THR A 327 -12.02 22.82 -18.02
C THR A 327 -11.30 23.02 -16.68
N LEU A 328 -10.92 21.93 -16.01
CA LEU A 328 -10.18 22.03 -14.73
C LEU A 328 -8.75 22.57 -14.88
N ALA A 329 -8.14 22.42 -16.05
CA ALA A 329 -6.83 22.98 -16.35
C ALA A 329 -6.86 24.49 -16.64
N GLY A 330 -8.04 25.03 -16.98
CA GLY A 330 -8.28 26.45 -17.23
C GLY A 330 -8.77 27.22 -16.01
N PRO A 331 -9.12 28.50 -16.19
CA PRO A 331 -9.84 29.27 -15.18
C PRO A 331 -11.18 28.63 -14.83
N ALA A 332 -11.61 28.70 -13.55
CA ALA A 332 -12.90 28.17 -13.13
C ALA A 332 -14.04 28.77 -13.98
N PRO A 333 -14.86 27.97 -14.62
CA PRO A 333 -15.89 28.45 -15.51
C PRO A 333 -17.00 29.19 -14.72
N THR A 334 -17.53 30.26 -15.28
CA THR A 334 -18.58 31.11 -14.69
C THR A 334 -19.76 31.28 -15.65
N GLY A 335 -20.84 31.91 -15.20
CA GLY A 335 -22.02 32.15 -16.00
C GLY A 335 -22.70 30.85 -16.45
N ASP A 336 -23.28 30.85 -17.65
CA ASP A 336 -24.04 29.72 -18.20
C ASP A 336 -23.11 28.51 -18.45
N ALA A 337 -21.90 28.75 -18.97
CA ALA A 337 -20.91 27.69 -19.18
C ALA A 337 -20.50 26.99 -17.87
N GLY A 338 -20.34 27.77 -16.81
CA GLY A 338 -20.06 27.23 -15.48
C GLY A 338 -21.21 26.37 -14.95
N ARG A 339 -22.43 26.86 -15.03
CA ARG A 339 -23.63 26.09 -14.63
C ARG A 339 -23.74 24.76 -15.40
N ALA A 340 -23.60 24.81 -16.73
CA ALA A 340 -23.67 23.60 -17.56
C ALA A 340 -22.58 22.58 -17.22
N PHE A 341 -21.34 23.04 -16.99
CA PHE A 341 -20.23 22.18 -16.60
C PHE A 341 -20.48 21.52 -15.24
N TYR A 342 -20.84 22.29 -14.20
CA TYR A 342 -21.05 21.74 -12.85
C TYR A 342 -22.25 20.80 -12.80
N ALA A 343 -23.34 21.11 -13.51
CA ALA A 343 -24.48 20.21 -13.65
C ALA A 343 -24.10 18.88 -14.33
N ARG A 344 -23.23 18.91 -15.36
CA ARG A 344 -22.76 17.69 -16.01
C ARG A 344 -21.90 16.84 -15.07
N VAL A 345 -21.00 17.46 -14.31
CA VAL A 345 -20.18 16.75 -13.29
C VAL A 345 -21.06 16.15 -12.19
N ALA A 346 -22.09 16.89 -11.72
CA ALA A 346 -23.06 16.41 -10.75
C ALA A 346 -23.85 15.19 -11.29
N GLN A 347 -24.32 15.26 -12.54
CA GLN A 347 -25.02 14.16 -13.21
C GLN A 347 -24.17 12.87 -13.27
N ILE A 348 -22.87 13.00 -13.60
CA ILE A 348 -21.92 11.88 -13.76
C ILE A 348 -21.54 11.30 -12.41
N SER A 349 -21.25 12.15 -11.44
CA SER A 349 -20.76 11.72 -10.12
C SER A 349 -21.85 11.37 -9.12
N GLY A 350 -23.07 11.82 -9.34
CA GLY A 350 -24.18 11.70 -8.39
C GLY A 350 -24.17 12.70 -7.24
N LEU A 351 -23.16 13.58 -7.18
CA LEU A 351 -23.09 14.62 -6.14
C LEU A 351 -24.15 15.71 -6.36
N PRO A 352 -24.64 16.35 -5.27
CA PRO A 352 -25.41 17.58 -5.39
C PRO A 352 -24.64 18.67 -6.15
N GLU A 353 -25.34 19.43 -7.02
CA GLU A 353 -24.73 20.43 -7.89
C GLU A 353 -24.06 21.58 -7.11
N ASP A 354 -24.64 21.97 -5.98
CA ASP A 354 -24.06 22.98 -5.08
C ASP A 354 -22.72 22.54 -4.49
N VAL A 355 -22.58 21.25 -4.16
CA VAL A 355 -21.31 20.65 -3.69
C VAL A 355 -20.26 20.68 -4.80
N VAL A 356 -20.65 20.31 -6.03
CA VAL A 356 -19.75 20.36 -7.20
C VAL A 356 -19.31 21.78 -7.49
N THR A 357 -20.25 22.75 -7.46
CA THR A 357 -19.99 24.17 -7.68
C THR A 357 -19.05 24.75 -6.60
N LYS A 358 -19.33 24.48 -5.31
CA LYS A 358 -18.47 24.88 -4.17
C LYS A 358 -17.06 24.33 -4.32
N SER A 359 -16.92 23.09 -4.80
CA SER A 359 -15.63 22.43 -5.05
C SER A 359 -14.96 22.84 -6.36
N ARG A 360 -15.60 23.73 -7.15
CA ARG A 360 -15.11 24.15 -8.49
C ARG A 360 -14.78 22.97 -9.41
N GLY A 361 -15.54 21.88 -9.28
CA GLY A 361 -15.33 20.64 -10.02
C GLY A 361 -14.30 19.68 -9.42
N PHE A 362 -13.45 20.07 -8.47
CA PHE A 362 -12.50 19.16 -7.78
C PHE A 362 -13.23 18.40 -6.66
N ILE A 363 -13.95 17.34 -7.02
CA ILE A 363 -14.97 16.71 -6.17
C ILE A 363 -14.47 15.60 -5.26
N ARG A 364 -13.23 15.14 -5.40
CA ARG A 364 -12.69 13.96 -4.69
C ARG A 364 -12.91 14.01 -3.18
N ASP A 365 -12.52 15.11 -2.52
CA ASP A 365 -12.57 15.21 -1.06
C ASP A 365 -14.00 15.39 -0.54
N ALA A 366 -14.87 16.01 -1.35
CA ALA A 366 -16.27 16.20 -1.01
C ALA A 366 -17.12 14.93 -1.19
N TYR A 367 -16.68 13.99 -2.03
CA TYR A 367 -17.49 12.87 -2.49
C TYR A 367 -17.99 11.96 -1.37
N VAL A 368 -17.07 11.49 -0.52
CA VAL A 368 -17.35 10.50 0.54
C VAL A 368 -18.46 10.98 1.47
N LYS A 369 -18.43 12.24 1.88
CA LYS A 369 -19.38 12.83 2.82
C LYS A 369 -20.71 13.17 2.16
N ASN A 370 -20.68 13.66 0.90
CA ASN A 370 -21.84 14.32 0.33
C ASN A 370 -22.67 13.43 -0.62
N LEU A 371 -22.11 12.34 -1.17
CA LEU A 371 -22.85 11.50 -2.13
C LEU A 371 -24.20 10.99 -1.59
N ARG A 372 -24.23 10.57 -0.32
CA ARG A 372 -25.40 9.98 0.32
C ARG A 372 -25.86 10.76 1.55
N SER A 373 -25.47 12.04 1.66
CA SER A 373 -25.85 12.89 2.80
C SER A 373 -27.37 13.07 2.93
N GLY A 374 -28.09 13.15 1.81
CA GLY A 374 -29.55 13.23 1.80
C GLY A 374 -30.24 12.01 2.44
N ASP A 375 -29.57 10.85 2.49
CA ASP A 375 -30.03 9.62 3.13
C ASP A 375 -29.45 9.43 4.54
N GLY A 376 -28.73 10.41 5.08
CA GLY A 376 -28.00 10.32 6.35
C GLY A 376 -26.87 9.30 6.32
N LYS A 377 -26.23 9.07 5.17
CA LYS A 377 -25.19 8.05 4.98
C LYS A 377 -23.89 8.65 4.50
N ILE A 378 -22.79 7.96 4.83
CA ILE A 378 -21.44 8.18 4.34
C ILE A 378 -21.01 6.98 3.48
N VAL A 379 -20.28 7.22 2.39
CA VAL A 379 -19.73 6.14 1.55
C VAL A 379 -18.27 5.83 1.88
N SER A 380 -17.81 4.64 1.50
CA SER A 380 -16.41 4.27 1.63
C SER A 380 -15.58 4.80 0.45
N ARG A 381 -14.35 5.23 0.72
CA ARG A 381 -13.39 5.49 -0.36
C ARG A 381 -12.76 4.21 -0.93
N TYR A 382 -12.83 3.11 -0.17
CA TYR A 382 -12.38 1.79 -0.63
C TYR A 382 -13.39 1.12 -1.57
N ASP A 383 -14.66 1.50 -1.48
CA ASP A 383 -15.70 1.13 -2.45
C ASP A 383 -16.81 2.18 -2.41
N ALA A 384 -16.90 3.01 -3.43
CA ALA A 384 -17.87 4.09 -3.50
C ALA A 384 -19.34 3.62 -3.57
N THR A 385 -19.58 2.33 -3.83
CA THR A 385 -20.92 1.71 -3.74
C THR A 385 -21.31 1.33 -2.31
N PHE A 386 -20.33 1.19 -1.39
CA PHE A 386 -20.56 0.80 -0.01
C PHE A 386 -20.88 2.01 0.86
N ALA A 387 -22.05 2.00 1.51
CA ALA A 387 -22.52 3.09 2.35
C ALA A 387 -23.04 2.58 3.70
N VAL A 388 -22.76 3.35 4.76
CA VAL A 388 -23.29 3.13 6.11
C VAL A 388 -23.95 4.40 6.64
N THR A 389 -24.69 4.31 7.76
CA THR A 389 -25.17 5.50 8.48
C THR A 389 -23.98 6.37 8.86
N ASP A 390 -24.07 7.68 8.61
CA ASP A 390 -23.01 8.62 8.96
C ASP A 390 -22.95 8.79 10.48
N PRO A 391 -21.83 8.43 11.15
CA PRO A 391 -21.71 8.58 12.60
C PRO A 391 -21.54 10.05 13.04
N PHE A 392 -21.24 10.98 12.11
CA PHE A 392 -21.02 12.40 12.40
C PHE A 392 -21.76 13.29 11.36
N PRO A 393 -23.11 13.24 11.33
CA PRO A 393 -23.88 13.96 10.31
C PRO A 393 -23.70 15.47 10.38
N GLU A 394 -23.37 16.02 11.55
CA GLU A 394 -23.15 17.44 11.80
C GLU A 394 -21.82 17.97 11.26
N GLN A 395 -20.89 17.09 10.85
CA GLN A 395 -19.57 17.51 10.36
C GLN A 395 -19.63 17.77 8.85
N GLU A 396 -18.98 18.83 8.36
CA GLU A 396 -18.87 19.14 6.92
C GLU A 396 -18.00 18.11 6.16
N ASN A 397 -16.96 17.59 6.80
CA ASN A 397 -16.03 16.64 6.23
C ASN A 397 -16.23 15.24 6.80
N ALA A 398 -15.90 14.23 6.00
CA ALA A 398 -15.87 12.85 6.48
C ALA A 398 -14.90 12.70 7.65
N ARG A 399 -15.38 12.09 8.74
CA ARG A 399 -14.62 11.89 9.99
C ARG A 399 -14.69 10.44 10.43
N GLY A 400 -13.66 9.98 11.12
CA GLY A 400 -13.56 8.60 11.59
C GLY A 400 -12.89 7.66 10.59
N PRO A 401 -12.87 6.36 10.89
CA PRO A 401 -12.31 5.34 10.02
C PRO A 401 -13.19 5.15 8.77
N ASP A 402 -12.57 4.64 7.70
CA ASP A 402 -13.34 4.25 6.52
C ASP A 402 -14.22 3.04 6.84
N PRO A 403 -15.53 3.08 6.56
CA PRO A 403 -16.46 2.06 7.04
C PRO A 403 -16.22 0.66 6.48
N LEU A 404 -15.74 0.53 5.23
CA LEU A 404 -15.43 -0.77 4.66
C LEU A 404 -14.09 -1.29 5.19
N LEU A 405 -13.04 -0.47 5.12
CA LEU A 405 -11.71 -0.88 5.60
C LEU A 405 -11.74 -1.28 7.08
N ASP A 406 -12.37 -0.47 7.93
CA ASP A 406 -12.47 -0.75 9.38
C ASP A 406 -13.21 -2.06 9.64
N GLY A 407 -14.29 -2.33 8.90
CA GLY A 407 -15.01 -3.61 8.96
C GLY A 407 -14.12 -4.80 8.62
N VAL A 408 -13.36 -4.71 7.53
CA VAL A 408 -12.44 -5.77 7.10
C VAL A 408 -11.28 -5.94 8.09
N VAL A 409 -10.71 -4.86 8.60
CA VAL A 409 -9.62 -4.92 9.60
C VAL A 409 -10.08 -5.66 10.86
N ARG A 410 -11.28 -5.35 11.37
CA ARG A 410 -11.83 -6.04 12.53
C ARG A 410 -12.14 -7.51 12.28
N ALA A 411 -12.65 -7.83 11.08
CA ALA A 411 -12.96 -9.20 10.70
C ALA A 411 -11.70 -10.05 10.52
N TYR A 412 -10.73 -9.57 9.76
CA TYR A 412 -9.59 -10.39 9.35
C TYR A 412 -8.50 -10.51 10.42
N GLY A 413 -8.26 -9.47 11.23
CA GLY A 413 -7.19 -9.49 12.23
C GLY A 413 -7.35 -10.61 13.26
N GLY A 414 -8.50 -10.67 13.92
CA GLY A 414 -8.82 -11.72 14.89
C GLY A 414 -8.98 -13.10 14.25
N THR A 415 -9.63 -13.15 13.07
CA THR A 415 -9.84 -14.41 12.33
C THR A 415 -8.50 -15.02 11.90
N PHE A 416 -7.56 -14.20 11.38
CA PHE A 416 -6.24 -14.72 11.00
C PHE A 416 -5.43 -15.19 12.22
N ALA A 417 -5.46 -14.44 13.32
CA ALA A 417 -4.77 -14.85 14.55
C ALA A 417 -5.30 -16.20 15.09
N ALA A 418 -6.63 -16.39 15.07
CA ALA A 418 -7.24 -17.65 15.44
C ALA A 418 -6.87 -18.78 14.47
N TYR A 419 -6.94 -18.55 13.16
CA TYR A 419 -6.54 -19.48 12.13
C TYR A 419 -5.08 -19.94 12.29
N ALA A 420 -4.19 -18.99 12.47
CA ALA A 420 -2.75 -19.29 12.65
C ALA A 420 -2.49 -20.12 13.90
N ARG A 421 -3.20 -19.84 15.01
CA ARG A 421 -3.08 -20.58 16.25
C ARG A 421 -3.68 -21.99 16.16
N ASP A 422 -4.90 -22.11 15.64
CA ASP A 422 -5.73 -23.31 15.78
C ASP A 422 -5.52 -24.30 14.62
N GLU A 423 -5.34 -23.80 13.38
CA GLU A 423 -5.16 -24.65 12.21
C GLU A 423 -3.67 -24.73 11.79
N LEU A 424 -2.92 -23.60 11.81
CA LEU A 424 -1.52 -23.60 11.41
C LEU A 424 -0.54 -23.89 12.57
N GLY A 425 -1.01 -23.99 13.81
CA GLY A 425 -0.18 -24.33 14.96
C GLY A 425 0.82 -23.27 15.42
N PHE A 426 0.74 -22.04 14.91
CA PHE A 426 1.61 -20.92 15.27
C PHE A 426 1.07 -20.19 16.50
N LYS A 427 1.59 -20.56 17.69
CA LYS A 427 1.10 -20.07 18.99
C LYS A 427 2.03 -19.02 19.55
N THR A 428 1.60 -17.79 19.68
CA THR A 428 2.35 -16.67 20.25
C THR A 428 1.48 -15.78 21.11
N GLU A 429 2.07 -15.16 22.13
CA GLU A 429 1.42 -14.14 22.96
C GLU A 429 1.41 -12.74 22.30
N MET A 430 2.00 -12.62 21.11
CA MET A 430 2.03 -11.34 20.39
C MET A 430 0.73 -11.07 19.67
N THR A 431 0.25 -9.83 19.73
CA THR A 431 -0.88 -9.37 18.91
C THR A 431 -0.53 -9.37 17.42
N TYR A 432 -1.40 -9.94 16.59
CA TYR A 432 -1.31 -9.81 15.14
C TYR A 432 -1.76 -8.43 14.69
N VAL A 433 -0.84 -7.65 14.12
CA VAL A 433 -1.11 -6.27 13.70
C VAL A 433 -1.49 -6.26 12.22
N LEU A 434 -2.76 -6.42 11.92
CA LEU A 434 -3.23 -6.50 10.53
C LEU A 434 -2.93 -5.20 9.75
N LEU A 435 -3.14 -4.03 10.38
CA LEU A 435 -2.86 -2.72 9.78
C LEU A 435 -2.24 -1.78 10.82
N ALA A 436 -0.95 -1.52 10.66
CA ALA A 436 -0.17 -0.58 11.47
C ALA A 436 -0.22 0.82 10.85
N SER A 437 -1.26 1.59 11.15
CA SER A 437 -1.50 2.92 10.56
C SER A 437 -0.41 3.95 10.91
N ASP A 438 0.27 3.80 12.05
CA ASP A 438 1.39 4.66 12.47
C ASP A 438 2.62 4.54 11.56
N ILE A 439 2.83 3.39 10.92
CA ILE A 439 3.91 3.17 9.95
C ILE A 439 3.72 4.07 8.73
N SER A 440 2.50 4.19 8.23
CA SER A 440 2.20 5.04 7.07
C SER A 440 2.60 6.50 7.29
N GLY A 441 2.43 7.01 8.53
CA GLY A 441 2.85 8.37 8.90
C GLY A 441 4.37 8.56 9.03
N LYS A 442 5.12 7.48 9.26
CA LYS A 442 6.58 7.46 9.41
C LYS A 442 7.32 6.99 8.15
N TRP A 443 6.57 6.71 7.08
CA TRP A 443 7.14 6.12 5.87
C TRP A 443 8.04 7.09 5.12
N ASP A 444 9.28 6.66 4.87
CA ASP A 444 10.24 7.38 4.04
C ASP A 444 9.95 7.11 2.56
N TRP A 445 9.39 8.11 1.88
CA TRP A 445 9.07 8.06 0.45
C TRP A 445 10.29 8.33 -0.46
N GLY A 446 11.45 8.65 0.10
CA GLY A 446 12.67 9.07 -0.58
C GLY A 446 13.04 10.52 -0.29
N GLU A 447 14.22 10.94 -0.70
CA GLU A 447 14.84 12.24 -0.36
C GLU A 447 13.90 13.42 -0.68
N GLY A 448 13.46 14.13 0.37
CA GLY A 448 12.66 15.36 0.26
C GLY A 448 11.27 15.19 -0.34
N SER A 449 10.79 13.96 -0.52
CA SER A 449 9.57 13.66 -1.24
C SER A 449 8.48 13.09 -0.33
N GLY A 450 7.22 13.39 -0.67
CA GLY A 450 6.06 12.76 -0.07
C GLY A 450 5.48 11.67 -0.97
N ARG A 451 4.37 11.07 -0.57
CA ARG A 451 3.69 10.01 -1.33
C ARG A 451 3.31 10.38 -2.78
N THR A 452 3.22 11.67 -3.10
CA THR A 452 2.92 12.16 -4.45
C THR A 452 4.08 11.96 -5.43
N SER A 453 5.31 11.77 -4.95
CA SER A 453 6.47 11.47 -5.79
C SER A 453 6.72 9.97 -6.00
N ALA A 454 5.93 9.11 -5.35
CA ALA A 454 6.02 7.66 -5.53
C ALA A 454 5.74 7.29 -7.00
N SER A 455 6.67 6.57 -7.63
CA SER A 455 6.58 6.10 -9.02
C SER A 455 7.22 4.73 -9.17
N VAL A 456 6.63 3.88 -9.99
CA VAL A 456 7.19 2.58 -10.41
C VAL A 456 7.25 2.44 -11.93
N SER A 457 6.91 3.48 -12.68
CA SER A 457 6.91 3.43 -14.15
C SER A 457 8.29 3.10 -14.72
N GLU A 458 9.35 3.66 -14.16
CA GLU A 458 10.72 3.33 -14.58
C GLU A 458 11.12 1.89 -14.20
N ASP A 459 10.73 1.42 -13.02
CA ASP A 459 11.00 0.04 -12.58
C ASP A 459 10.36 -0.96 -13.53
N LEU A 460 9.09 -0.74 -13.92
CA LEU A 460 8.38 -1.57 -14.87
C LEU A 460 9.02 -1.54 -16.26
N ARG A 461 9.37 -0.33 -16.75
CA ARG A 461 10.08 -0.19 -18.05
C ARG A 461 11.37 -1.00 -18.09
N VAL A 462 12.18 -0.88 -17.05
CA VAL A 462 13.46 -1.63 -16.96
C VAL A 462 13.18 -3.13 -16.86
N GLN A 463 12.18 -3.56 -16.07
CA GLN A 463 11.83 -4.97 -15.94
C GLN A 463 11.39 -5.58 -17.29
N PHE A 464 10.50 -4.89 -18.02
CA PHE A 464 10.09 -5.31 -19.37
C PHE A 464 11.24 -5.37 -20.37
N SER A 465 12.22 -4.47 -20.23
CA SER A 465 13.38 -4.39 -21.13
C SER A 465 14.40 -5.51 -20.88
N LEU A 466 14.64 -5.84 -19.60
CA LEU A 466 15.68 -6.82 -19.24
C LEU A 466 15.20 -8.26 -19.31
N GLU A 467 13.90 -8.49 -19.10
CA GLU A 467 13.30 -9.83 -19.04
C GLU A 467 12.23 -9.99 -20.13
N PRO A 468 12.57 -10.53 -21.30
CA PRO A 468 11.61 -10.69 -22.41
C PRO A 468 10.37 -11.52 -22.06
N SER A 469 10.50 -12.48 -21.14
CA SER A 469 9.41 -13.32 -20.67
C SER A 469 8.62 -12.71 -19.50
N PHE A 470 9.04 -11.55 -18.97
CA PHE A 470 8.33 -10.89 -17.86
C PHE A 470 6.94 -10.43 -18.28
N ARG A 471 5.96 -10.67 -17.40
CA ARG A 471 4.55 -10.32 -17.63
C ARG A 471 3.97 -9.57 -16.43
N LEU A 472 3.00 -8.71 -16.70
CA LEU A 472 2.31 -7.88 -15.72
C LEU A 472 0.79 -8.02 -15.88
N LEU A 473 0.11 -8.42 -14.81
CA LEU A 473 -1.35 -8.41 -14.71
C LEU A 473 -1.77 -7.39 -13.65
N ILE A 474 -2.52 -6.38 -14.04
CA ILE A 474 -3.13 -5.41 -13.13
C ILE A 474 -4.63 -5.65 -13.07
N ALA A 475 -5.18 -5.72 -11.87
CA ALA A 475 -6.60 -5.90 -11.61
C ALA A 475 -7.13 -4.76 -10.73
N HIS A 476 -8.27 -4.17 -11.08
CA HIS A 476 -8.93 -3.13 -10.30
C HIS A 476 -10.43 -3.36 -10.17
N GLY A 477 -11.00 -2.84 -9.08
CA GLY A 477 -12.43 -2.60 -9.00
C GLY A 477 -12.82 -1.27 -9.64
N PHE A 478 -13.99 -1.24 -10.30
CA PHE A 478 -14.48 -0.03 -10.97
C PHE A 478 -14.68 1.15 -10.02
N SER A 479 -15.18 0.91 -8.80
CA SER A 479 -15.58 1.94 -7.82
C SER A 479 -14.49 2.27 -6.80
N ASP A 480 -13.22 1.92 -7.07
CA ASP A 480 -12.07 2.24 -6.24
C ASP A 480 -11.74 3.74 -6.28
N MET A 481 -11.85 4.42 -5.13
CA MET A 481 -11.45 5.82 -4.99
C MET A 481 -10.05 5.99 -4.37
N VAL A 482 -9.45 4.93 -3.84
CA VAL A 482 -8.10 4.98 -3.23
C VAL A 482 -7.05 5.03 -4.32
N THR A 483 -7.12 4.07 -5.24
CA THR A 483 -6.23 3.94 -6.40
C THR A 483 -7.09 3.75 -7.66
N PRO A 484 -7.59 4.82 -8.28
CA PRO A 484 -8.54 4.72 -9.38
C PRO A 484 -7.92 3.99 -10.59
N TYR A 485 -8.67 3.08 -11.19
CA TYR A 485 -8.19 2.23 -12.28
C TYR A 485 -7.68 3.00 -13.50
N ALA A 486 -8.26 4.18 -13.75
CA ALA A 486 -7.85 5.02 -14.87
C ALA A 486 -6.41 5.55 -14.71
N ALA A 487 -5.90 5.68 -13.47
CA ALA A 487 -4.49 6.01 -13.24
C ALA A 487 -3.57 4.87 -13.71
N SER A 488 -3.94 3.61 -13.44
CA SER A 488 -3.17 2.46 -13.93
C SER A 488 -3.27 2.30 -15.45
N ARG A 489 -4.44 2.54 -16.03
CA ARG A 489 -4.61 2.57 -17.50
C ARG A 489 -3.70 3.63 -18.11
N TYR A 490 -3.71 4.86 -17.56
CA TYR A 490 -2.86 5.94 -18.04
C TYR A 490 -1.38 5.55 -18.02
N VAL A 491 -0.90 4.93 -16.95
CA VAL A 491 0.49 4.46 -16.86
C VAL A 491 0.79 3.42 -17.95
N LEU A 492 -0.08 2.41 -18.13
CA LEU A 492 0.13 1.38 -19.15
C LEU A 492 0.12 1.94 -20.57
N ASP A 493 -0.80 2.86 -20.87
CA ASP A 493 -0.93 3.51 -22.19
C ASP A 493 0.30 4.38 -22.53
N HIS A 494 1.07 4.81 -21.51
CA HIS A 494 2.27 5.62 -21.67
C HIS A 494 3.57 4.84 -21.49
N LEU A 495 3.51 3.53 -21.25
CA LEU A 495 4.71 2.69 -21.32
C LEU A 495 5.20 2.65 -22.78
N PRO A 496 6.50 2.80 -23.02
CA PRO A 496 7.03 2.62 -24.37
C PRO A 496 6.77 1.19 -24.85
N PRO A 497 6.64 0.97 -26.17
CA PRO A 497 6.42 -0.36 -26.73
C PRO A 497 7.69 -1.22 -26.53
N ILE A 498 7.75 -1.98 -25.46
CA ILE A 498 8.85 -2.89 -25.13
C ILE A 498 8.35 -4.33 -25.31
N GLY A 499 8.67 -4.93 -26.45
CA GLY A 499 8.23 -6.28 -26.79
C GLY A 499 6.73 -6.39 -27.08
N ASP A 500 6.15 -7.56 -26.81
CA ASP A 500 4.72 -7.82 -27.03
C ASP A 500 3.85 -7.01 -26.06
N PRO A 501 2.92 -6.17 -26.53
CA PRO A 501 1.97 -5.45 -25.67
C PRO A 501 1.09 -6.35 -24.79
N ALA A 502 0.81 -7.58 -25.21
CA ALA A 502 0.02 -8.53 -24.44
C ALA A 502 0.67 -8.94 -23.10
N ARG A 503 1.96 -8.64 -22.93
CA ARG A 503 2.69 -8.88 -21.67
C ARG A 503 2.19 -8.00 -20.52
N ALA A 504 1.52 -6.88 -20.78
CA ALA A 504 0.93 -5.99 -19.78
C ALA A 504 -0.59 -5.95 -19.93
N GLN A 505 -1.32 -6.45 -18.94
CA GLN A 505 -2.77 -6.57 -19.00
C GLN A 505 -3.42 -5.77 -17.86
N LEU A 506 -4.52 -5.07 -18.17
CA LEU A 506 -5.42 -4.44 -17.19
C LEU A 506 -6.78 -5.11 -17.25
N LYS A 507 -7.26 -5.59 -16.11
CA LYS A 507 -8.57 -6.21 -15.92
C LYS A 507 -9.38 -5.44 -14.89
N LEU A 508 -10.67 -5.24 -15.18
CA LEU A 508 -11.57 -4.47 -14.34
C LEU A 508 -12.74 -5.33 -13.87
N TYR A 509 -13.08 -5.21 -12.59
CA TYR A 509 -14.08 -6.01 -11.92
C TYR A 509 -15.10 -5.14 -11.20
N ARG A 510 -16.26 -5.69 -10.89
CA ARG A 510 -17.23 -5.05 -10.01
C ARG A 510 -16.64 -4.92 -8.59
N GLY A 511 -16.93 -3.79 -7.92
CA GLY A 511 -16.44 -3.48 -6.58
C GLY A 511 -15.36 -2.41 -6.57
N GLY A 512 -14.80 -2.16 -5.39
CA GLY A 512 -13.81 -1.12 -5.14
C GLY A 512 -12.39 -1.64 -5.00
N HIS A 513 -11.64 -1.08 -4.06
CA HIS A 513 -10.23 -1.37 -3.80
C HIS A 513 -9.97 -2.85 -3.49
N MET A 514 -10.84 -3.45 -2.69
CA MET A 514 -10.87 -4.86 -2.36
C MET A 514 -12.01 -5.56 -3.14
N PHE A 515 -12.03 -5.41 -4.48
CA PHE A 515 -13.08 -5.96 -5.34
C PHE A 515 -13.29 -7.48 -5.17
N TYR A 516 -12.30 -8.18 -4.69
CA TYR A 516 -12.34 -9.61 -4.40
C TYR A 516 -13.25 -9.98 -3.19
N LEU A 517 -13.75 -8.99 -2.44
CA LEU A 517 -14.80 -9.22 -1.44
C LEU A 517 -16.13 -9.61 -2.12
N ASP A 518 -16.34 -9.21 -3.37
CA ASP A 518 -17.41 -9.74 -4.22
C ASP A 518 -17.01 -11.14 -4.73
N ALA A 519 -17.89 -12.14 -4.51
CA ALA A 519 -17.58 -13.53 -4.82
C ALA A 519 -17.43 -13.79 -6.33
N ASP A 520 -18.20 -13.11 -7.17
CA ASP A 520 -18.14 -13.26 -8.62
C ASP A 520 -16.89 -12.62 -9.19
N SER A 521 -16.54 -11.42 -8.73
CA SER A 521 -15.31 -10.72 -9.09
C SER A 521 -14.07 -11.52 -8.67
N ARG A 522 -14.09 -12.09 -7.45
CA ARG A 522 -13.02 -12.98 -6.96
C ARG A 522 -12.85 -14.22 -7.83
N ARG A 523 -13.97 -14.88 -8.16
CA ARG A 523 -13.96 -16.07 -9.05
C ARG A 523 -13.39 -15.73 -10.42
N ALA A 524 -13.88 -14.67 -11.05
CA ALA A 524 -13.44 -14.21 -12.36
C ALA A 524 -11.94 -13.87 -12.36
N PHE A 525 -11.48 -13.12 -11.37
CA PHE A 525 -10.07 -12.75 -11.25
C PHE A 525 -9.17 -13.97 -11.02
N SER A 526 -9.58 -14.93 -10.17
CA SER A 526 -8.79 -16.15 -9.95
C SER A 526 -8.66 -16.99 -11.24
N ALA A 527 -9.70 -17.03 -12.07
CA ALA A 527 -9.65 -17.69 -13.36
C ALA A 527 -8.71 -16.99 -14.35
N GLU A 528 -8.75 -15.65 -14.42
CA GLU A 528 -7.85 -14.85 -15.27
C GLU A 528 -6.39 -14.94 -14.79
N ALA A 529 -6.16 -14.91 -13.48
CA ALA A 529 -4.83 -15.11 -12.91
C ALA A 529 -4.30 -16.51 -13.27
N LYS A 530 -5.12 -17.57 -13.16
CA LYS A 530 -4.72 -18.91 -13.58
C LYS A 530 -4.28 -18.93 -15.04
N ALA A 531 -5.04 -18.31 -15.94
CA ALA A 531 -4.68 -18.20 -17.36
C ALA A 531 -3.35 -17.46 -17.55
N PHE A 532 -3.16 -16.33 -16.85
CA PHE A 532 -1.93 -15.55 -16.87
C PHE A 532 -0.68 -16.36 -16.45
N TYR A 533 -0.79 -17.28 -15.48
CA TYR A 533 0.31 -18.15 -15.07
C TYR A 533 0.59 -19.30 -16.05
N GLN A 534 -0.38 -19.68 -16.89
CA GLN A 534 -0.29 -20.80 -17.83
C GLN A 534 0.11 -20.40 -19.24
N GLU A 535 -0.01 -19.13 -19.59
CA GLU A 535 0.48 -18.61 -20.86
C GLU A 535 2.02 -18.63 -20.88
N PRO A 536 2.66 -19.08 -21.99
CA PRO A 536 4.11 -19.20 -22.10
C PRO A 536 4.85 -17.87 -22.08
#